data_547cb6a81ef2191078f13984ea86b401
#
_entry.id   547cb6a81ef2191078f13984ea86b401
#
_cell.length_a   1.000
_cell.length_b   1.000
_cell.length_c   1.000
_cell.angle_alpha   90.00
_cell.angle_beta   90.00
_cell.angle_gamma   90.00
#
_symmetry.space_group_name_H-M   'P 1'
#
loop_
_entity.id
_entity.type
_entity.pdbx_description
1 polymer ?
#
loop_
_entity_poly.entity_id
_entity_poly.type
_entity_poly.pdbx_seq_one_letter_code
_entity_poly.pdbx_strand_id
1 'polypeptide(L)'
;MMTYAIKDHVWTMPDGTQYSGHAGHGYGLNNPDAIQEVGVGPLPPGLYNLGPWQDGSLYGPSWDRLGPLISRLCPDAGNEMYGRNDFAIHGGNGSNPPTDSDGCVIMQHNDRQAVCDSGETQVTVTL
;
A
#
# COMPACT_ATOMS: atom_id res chain seq x y z
N MET A 1 -14.99 6.76 0.95
CA MET A 1 -13.83 6.17 1.64
C MET A 1 -13.38 4.94 0.88
N MET A 2 -12.10 4.88 0.54
CA MET A 2 -11.51 3.68 -0.03
C MET A 2 -11.26 2.63 1.05
N THR A 3 -11.18 1.37 0.66
CA THR A 3 -10.78 0.27 1.55
C THR A 3 -9.73 -0.60 0.88
N TYR A 4 -8.85 -1.20 1.68
CA TYR A 4 -7.92 -2.21 1.22
C TYR A 4 -8.02 -3.43 2.13
N ALA A 5 -8.41 -4.57 1.57
CA ALA A 5 -8.51 -5.83 2.30
C ALA A 5 -7.22 -6.63 2.10
N ILE A 6 -6.47 -6.84 3.18
CA ILE A 6 -5.16 -7.51 3.13
C ILE A 6 -5.28 -8.92 2.58
N LYS A 7 -6.13 -9.73 3.17
CA LYS A 7 -6.25 -11.15 2.81
C LYS A 7 -6.71 -11.34 1.38
N ASP A 8 -7.66 -10.53 0.95
CA ASP A 8 -8.21 -10.60 -0.41
C ASP A 8 -7.38 -9.83 -1.42
N HIS A 9 -6.40 -9.04 -0.94
CA HIS A 9 -5.52 -8.17 -1.73
C HIS A 9 -6.29 -7.31 -2.74
N VAL A 10 -7.37 -6.67 -2.27
CA VAL A 10 -8.25 -5.86 -3.10
C VAL A 10 -8.38 -4.45 -2.55
N TRP A 11 -8.15 -3.47 -3.41
CA TRP A 11 -8.40 -2.05 -3.16
C TRP A 11 -9.73 -1.67 -3.76
N THR A 12 -10.67 -1.19 -2.93
CA THR A 12 -12.03 -0.86 -3.38
C THR A 12 -12.25 0.64 -3.30
N MET A 13 -12.72 1.22 -4.41
CA MET A 13 -13.08 2.62 -4.51
C MET A 13 -14.49 2.87 -3.95
N PRO A 14 -14.85 4.14 -3.61
CA PRO A 14 -16.19 4.43 -3.09
C PRO A 14 -17.33 4.03 -4.02
N ASP A 15 -17.10 4.01 -5.33
CA ASP A 15 -18.11 3.60 -6.31
C ASP A 15 -18.20 2.08 -6.50
N GLY A 16 -17.39 1.32 -5.76
CA GLY A 16 -17.35 -0.14 -5.86
C GLY A 16 -16.32 -0.70 -6.83
N THR A 17 -15.65 0.14 -7.61
CA THR A 17 -14.55 -0.32 -8.48
C THR A 17 -13.45 -0.95 -7.66
N GLN A 18 -12.93 -2.09 -8.12
CA GLN A 18 -11.90 -2.85 -7.40
C GLN A 18 -10.64 -2.99 -8.22
N TYR A 19 -9.51 -2.88 -7.55
CA TYR A 19 -8.18 -3.09 -8.13
C TYR A 19 -7.43 -4.13 -7.31
N SER A 20 -6.61 -4.95 -7.97
CA SER A 20 -5.72 -5.88 -7.28
C SER A 20 -4.49 -5.15 -6.77
N GLY A 21 -4.07 -5.51 -5.57
CA GLY A 21 -2.80 -5.08 -5.01
C GLY A 21 -2.19 -6.21 -4.22
N HIS A 22 -0.95 -6.03 -3.73
CA HIS A 22 -0.41 -6.97 -2.76
C HIS A 22 0.39 -6.20 -1.72
N ALA A 23 0.58 -6.81 -0.55
CA ALA A 23 1.36 -6.22 0.53
C ALA A 23 2.09 -7.33 1.27
N GLY A 24 3.36 -7.07 1.62
CA GLY A 24 4.23 -8.07 2.22
C GLY A 24 4.89 -8.97 1.18
N HIS A 25 5.77 -9.86 1.65
CA HIS A 25 6.43 -10.85 0.78
C HIS A 25 6.74 -12.12 1.58
N GLY A 26 7.12 -13.18 0.88
CA GLY A 26 7.38 -14.46 1.51
C GLY A 26 6.15 -14.94 2.27
N TYR A 27 6.32 -15.43 3.50
CA TYR A 27 5.18 -15.86 4.31
C TYR A 27 4.26 -14.71 4.72
N GLY A 28 4.73 -13.47 4.61
CA GLY A 28 3.94 -12.28 4.91
C GLY A 28 3.08 -11.79 3.74
N LEU A 29 3.24 -12.36 2.54
CA LEU A 29 2.50 -11.90 1.36
C LEU A 29 0.98 -12.05 1.58
N ASN A 30 0.27 -10.92 1.59
CA ASN A 30 -1.19 -10.86 1.78
C ASN A 30 -1.67 -11.62 3.01
N ASN A 31 -0.83 -11.70 4.04
CA ASN A 31 -1.08 -12.52 5.22
C ASN A 31 -1.47 -11.66 6.41
N PRO A 32 -2.75 -11.67 6.84
CA PRO A 32 -3.19 -10.87 7.98
C PRO A 32 -2.54 -11.30 9.30
N ASP A 33 -2.01 -12.52 9.39
CA ASP A 33 -1.33 -12.99 10.60
C ASP A 33 0.09 -12.41 10.74
N ALA A 34 0.61 -11.77 9.70
CA ALA A 34 1.97 -11.23 9.69
C ALA A 34 2.04 -9.71 9.85
N ILE A 35 0.96 -9.05 10.25
CA ILE A 35 0.91 -7.58 10.34
C ILE A 35 1.90 -7.00 11.35
N GLN A 36 2.39 -7.78 12.30
CA GLN A 36 3.40 -7.36 13.26
C GLN A 36 4.83 -7.59 12.79
N GLU A 37 5.01 -8.31 11.67
CA GLU A 37 6.31 -8.76 11.19
C GLU A 37 6.98 -7.65 10.38
N VAL A 38 7.95 -6.99 10.99
CA VAL A 38 8.70 -5.90 10.35
C VAL A 38 9.43 -6.41 9.11
N GLY A 39 9.28 -5.70 7.99
CA GLY A 39 9.99 -6.00 6.76
C GLY A 39 9.44 -7.17 5.95
N VAL A 40 8.40 -7.84 6.43
CA VAL A 40 7.85 -9.05 5.80
C VAL A 40 6.34 -8.97 5.60
N GLY A 41 5.60 -8.58 6.64
CA GLY A 41 4.15 -8.58 6.64
C GLY A 41 3.52 -7.34 6.04
N PRO A 42 2.22 -7.40 5.72
CA PRO A 42 1.47 -6.24 5.25
C PRO A 42 1.45 -5.11 6.29
N LEU A 43 1.12 -3.90 5.83
CA LEU A 43 0.88 -2.79 6.74
C LEU A 43 -0.26 -3.13 7.70
N PRO A 44 -0.21 -2.63 8.96
CA PRO A 44 -1.27 -2.91 9.93
C PRO A 44 -2.62 -2.32 9.53
N PRO A 45 -3.73 -2.92 9.96
CA PRO A 45 -5.05 -2.39 9.68
C PRO A 45 -5.32 -1.06 10.38
N GLY A 46 -6.24 -0.28 9.84
CA GLY A 46 -6.65 1.00 10.35
C GLY A 46 -6.83 2.05 9.28
N LEU A 47 -7.05 3.28 9.68
CA LEU A 47 -7.23 4.41 8.79
C LEU A 47 -5.88 5.00 8.39
N TYR A 48 -5.71 5.27 7.09
CA TYR A 48 -4.52 5.94 6.57
C TYR A 48 -4.95 7.14 5.73
N ASN A 49 -4.17 8.21 5.84
CA ASN A 49 -4.29 9.38 4.98
C ASN A 49 -3.25 9.27 3.87
N LEU A 50 -3.66 9.51 2.63
CA LEU A 50 -2.76 9.51 1.49
C LEU A 50 -2.05 10.85 1.40
N GLY A 51 -0.72 10.81 1.30
CA GLY A 51 0.09 11.98 1.00
C GLY A 51 -0.02 12.36 -0.46
N PRO A 52 0.62 13.48 -0.86
CA PRO A 52 0.63 13.90 -2.26
C PRO A 52 1.20 12.80 -3.16
N TRP A 53 0.59 12.62 -4.34
CA TRP A 53 1.11 11.72 -5.35
C TRP A 53 2.34 12.36 -6.00
N GLN A 54 3.46 11.63 -6.00
CA GLN A 54 4.76 12.15 -6.46
C GLN A 54 5.54 11.06 -7.17
N ASP A 55 6.58 11.49 -7.91
CA ASP A 55 7.59 10.55 -8.41
C ASP A 55 8.41 9.98 -7.28
N GLY A 56 8.84 8.73 -7.43
CA GLY A 56 9.65 8.06 -6.42
C GLY A 56 10.95 8.80 -6.09
N SER A 57 11.57 9.45 -7.07
CA SER A 57 12.80 10.23 -6.87
C SER A 57 12.66 11.33 -5.81
N LEU A 58 11.43 11.84 -5.59
CA LEU A 58 11.17 12.87 -4.57
C LEU A 58 11.18 12.31 -3.15
N TYR A 59 11.12 11.00 -2.99
CA TYR A 59 11.26 10.33 -1.69
C TYR A 59 12.68 9.85 -1.43
N GLY A 60 13.58 9.94 -2.43
CA GLY A 60 14.97 9.55 -2.32
C GLY A 60 15.39 8.56 -3.41
N PRO A 61 16.70 8.33 -3.61
CA PRO A 61 17.20 7.49 -4.70
C PRO A 61 16.69 6.06 -4.67
N SER A 62 16.46 5.50 -3.48
CA SER A 62 15.99 4.12 -3.34
C SER A 62 14.53 3.95 -3.77
N TRP A 63 13.77 5.03 -3.91
CA TRP A 63 12.36 5.02 -4.29
C TRP A 63 12.14 5.26 -5.78
N ASP A 64 13.18 5.71 -6.50
CA ASP A 64 13.06 6.09 -7.91
C ASP A 64 12.49 4.97 -8.78
N ARG A 65 12.88 3.71 -8.51
CA ARG A 65 12.41 2.53 -9.24
C ARG A 65 10.96 2.12 -8.92
N LEU A 66 10.34 2.73 -7.92
CA LEU A 66 9.04 2.31 -7.40
C LEU A 66 7.86 3.06 -8.04
N GLY A 67 8.14 4.01 -8.87
CA GLY A 67 7.06 4.70 -9.52
C GLY A 67 7.57 5.74 -10.44
N PRO A 68 6.76 6.25 -11.40
CA PRO A 68 5.97 7.44 -11.07
C PRO A 68 4.79 7.09 -10.18
N LEU A 69 4.14 8.03 -9.58
CA LEU A 69 2.92 7.89 -8.78
C LEU A 69 3.10 7.01 -7.53
N ILE A 70 3.77 7.59 -6.56
CA ILE A 70 3.84 7.05 -5.20
C ILE A 70 3.04 7.97 -4.29
N SER A 71 2.25 7.39 -3.39
CA SER A 71 1.58 8.13 -2.33
C SER A 71 1.90 7.49 -1.00
N ARG A 72 2.36 8.29 -0.04
CA ARG A 72 2.60 7.79 1.31
C ARG A 72 1.28 7.50 1.99
N LEU A 73 1.28 6.42 2.78
CA LEU A 73 0.16 6.04 3.63
C LEU A 73 0.50 6.43 5.06
N CYS A 74 -0.08 7.54 5.51
CA CYS A 74 0.19 8.10 6.83
C CYS A 74 -0.85 7.57 7.81
N PRO A 75 -0.46 6.75 8.80
CA PRO A 75 -1.43 6.14 9.71
C PRO A 75 -2.07 7.18 10.62
N ASP A 76 -3.37 6.99 10.87
CA ASP A 76 -4.07 7.74 11.90
C ASP A 76 -3.49 7.44 13.27
N ALA A 77 -3.51 8.43 14.17
CA ALA A 77 -2.92 8.28 15.50
C ALA A 77 -3.58 7.17 16.34
N GLY A 78 -4.82 6.78 16.01
CA GLY A 78 -5.53 5.71 16.68
C GLY A 78 -5.15 4.31 16.25
N ASN A 79 -4.34 4.16 15.19
CA ASN A 79 -3.94 2.84 14.71
C ASN A 79 -2.91 2.20 15.62
N GLU A 80 -3.03 0.87 15.81
CA GLU A 80 -1.94 0.07 16.40
C GLU A 80 -0.95 -0.28 15.29
N MET A 81 0.22 0.33 15.30
CA MET A 81 1.21 0.19 14.24
C MET A 81 2.34 -0.80 14.57
N TYR A 82 2.39 -1.32 15.80
CA TYR A 82 3.43 -2.28 16.24
C TYR A 82 4.85 -1.76 16.04
N GLY A 83 5.04 -0.43 16.18
CA GLY A 83 6.34 0.21 15.95
C GLY A 83 6.77 0.30 14.48
N ARG A 84 5.89 -0.04 13.55
CA ARG A 84 6.16 -0.05 12.11
C ARG A 84 5.78 1.28 11.48
N ASN A 85 6.48 1.67 10.40
CA ASN A 85 6.25 2.93 9.70
C ASN A 85 6.70 2.84 8.24
N ASP A 86 6.63 3.96 7.52
CA ASP A 86 7.10 4.14 6.13
C ASP A 86 6.33 3.31 5.11
N PHE A 87 5.02 3.32 5.21
CA PHE A 87 4.15 2.67 4.23
C PHE A 87 3.76 3.63 3.11
N ALA A 88 3.54 3.07 1.93
CA ALA A 88 3.13 3.82 0.74
C ALA A 88 2.40 2.90 -0.24
N ILE A 89 1.72 3.52 -1.21
CA ILE A 89 1.28 2.84 -2.42
C ILE A 89 2.35 3.11 -3.47
N HIS A 90 2.87 2.07 -4.10
CA HIS A 90 3.86 2.22 -5.17
C HIS A 90 3.81 1.07 -6.17
N GLY A 91 4.64 1.13 -7.19
CA GLY A 91 4.79 0.05 -8.17
C GLY A 91 5.78 -0.99 -7.71
N GLY A 92 5.83 -2.10 -8.42
CA GLY A 92 6.66 -3.23 -8.09
C GLY A 92 7.65 -3.60 -9.19
N ASN A 93 8.41 -4.66 -8.93
CA ASN A 93 9.43 -5.17 -9.84
C ASN A 93 8.92 -6.29 -10.76
N GLY A 94 7.65 -6.68 -10.64
CA GLY A 94 7.05 -7.73 -11.47
C GLY A 94 7.52 -9.14 -11.18
N SER A 95 8.25 -9.37 -10.08
CA SER A 95 8.69 -10.72 -9.73
C SER A 95 7.51 -11.61 -9.34
N ASN A 96 7.69 -12.93 -9.53
CA ASN A 96 6.69 -13.92 -9.17
C ASN A 96 7.39 -15.13 -8.52
N PRO A 97 7.17 -15.40 -7.20
CA PRO A 97 6.31 -14.61 -6.30
C PRO A 97 6.85 -13.21 -6.05
N PRO A 98 5.98 -12.26 -5.68
CA PRO A 98 6.42 -10.89 -5.41
C PRO A 98 7.43 -10.78 -4.27
N THR A 99 8.45 -9.91 -4.46
CA THR A 99 9.50 -9.64 -3.46
C THR A 99 9.67 -8.15 -3.20
N ASP A 100 8.73 -7.34 -3.66
CA ASP A 100 8.86 -5.89 -3.78
C ASP A 100 8.15 -5.10 -2.68
N SER A 101 7.59 -5.79 -1.67
CA SER A 101 6.88 -5.13 -0.58
C SER A 101 7.36 -5.60 0.78
N ASP A 102 7.79 -4.63 1.59
CA ASP A 102 8.06 -4.82 3.02
C ASP A 102 6.86 -4.44 3.88
N GLY A 103 5.69 -4.29 3.25
CA GLY A 103 4.44 -3.90 3.89
C GLY A 103 3.63 -2.90 3.09
N CYS A 104 4.25 -2.16 2.17
CA CYS A 104 3.58 -1.22 1.28
C CYS A 104 2.57 -1.95 0.38
N VAL A 105 1.55 -1.21 -0.06
CA VAL A 105 0.59 -1.74 -1.04
C VAL A 105 1.16 -1.52 -2.44
N ILE A 106 1.35 -2.62 -3.16
CA ILE A 106 1.86 -2.61 -4.53
C ILE A 106 0.69 -2.74 -5.49
N MET A 107 0.59 -1.80 -6.42
CA MET A 107 -0.48 -1.79 -7.43
C MET A 107 0.10 -1.45 -8.78
N GLN A 108 -0.60 -1.87 -9.85
CA GLN A 108 -0.22 -1.52 -11.22
C GLN A 108 -0.32 -0.01 -11.45
N HIS A 109 0.48 0.49 -12.40
CA HIS A 109 0.53 1.91 -12.71
C HIS A 109 -0.85 2.50 -13.08
N ASN A 110 -1.60 1.82 -13.94
CA ASN A 110 -2.92 2.32 -14.34
C ASN A 110 -3.90 2.40 -13.17
N ASP A 111 -3.79 1.46 -12.24
CA ASP A 111 -4.65 1.44 -11.06
C ASP A 111 -4.25 2.56 -10.09
N ARG A 112 -2.95 2.79 -9.92
CA ARG A 112 -2.47 3.94 -9.13
C ARG A 112 -2.92 5.26 -9.74
N GLN A 113 -2.88 5.37 -11.07
CA GLN A 113 -3.36 6.57 -11.76
C GLN A 113 -4.85 6.80 -11.49
N ALA A 114 -5.66 5.76 -11.50
CA ALA A 114 -7.09 5.86 -11.21
C ALA A 114 -7.34 6.33 -9.77
N VAL A 115 -6.59 5.82 -8.81
CA VAL A 115 -6.69 6.27 -7.41
C VAL A 115 -6.28 7.74 -7.30
N CYS A 116 -5.18 8.13 -7.93
CA CYS A 116 -4.73 9.52 -7.97
C CYS A 116 -5.79 10.44 -8.56
N ASP A 117 -6.35 10.07 -9.70
CA ASP A 117 -7.34 10.88 -10.44
C ASP A 117 -8.66 11.01 -9.68
N SER A 118 -8.97 10.07 -8.80
CA SER A 118 -10.21 10.10 -8.01
C SER A 118 -10.24 11.25 -7.01
N GLY A 119 -9.09 11.75 -6.61
CA GLY A 119 -9.00 12.78 -5.57
C GLY A 119 -9.24 12.27 -4.15
N GLU A 120 -9.44 10.96 -3.97
CA GLU A 120 -9.64 10.36 -2.64
C GLU A 120 -8.36 10.42 -1.83
N THR A 121 -8.49 10.72 -0.53
CA THR A 121 -7.33 10.95 0.34
C THR A 121 -7.28 10.04 1.56
N GLN A 122 -8.23 9.13 1.72
CA GLN A 122 -8.28 8.24 2.87
C GLN A 122 -8.61 6.81 2.46
N VAL A 123 -7.96 5.87 3.13
CA VAL A 123 -8.23 4.44 2.96
C VAL A 123 -8.28 3.76 4.32
N THR A 124 -9.23 2.85 4.50
CA THR A 124 -9.26 1.95 5.65
C THR A 124 -8.68 0.60 5.23
N VAL A 125 -7.63 0.18 5.92
CA VAL A 125 -7.01 -1.12 5.71
C VAL A 125 -7.66 -2.12 6.67
N THR A 126 -8.09 -3.26 6.13
CA THR A 126 -8.74 -4.33 6.90
C THR A 126 -8.00 -5.64 6.72
N LEU A 127 -8.18 -6.57 7.65
CA LEU A 127 -7.61 -7.91 7.56
C LEU A 127 -8.38 -8.74 6.52
#